data_c8259dd18e059d2d61f93107ca79a61f
#
_entry.id   c8259dd18e059d2d61f93107ca79a61f
#
_cell.length_a   1.000
_cell.length_b   1.000
_cell.length_c   1.000
_cell.angle_alpha   90.00
_cell.angle_beta   90.00
_cell.angle_gamma   90.00
#
_symmetry.space_group_name_H-M   'P 1'
#
loop_
_entity.id
_entity.type
_entity.pdbx_description
1 polymer ?
#
loop_
_entity_poly.entity_id
_entity_poly.type
_entity_poly.pdbx_seq_one_letter_code
_entity_poly.pdbx_strand_id
1 'polypeptide(L)'
;MSLDDERQRGLLAETLRNNPLLKEIFQTLKDSYITDWSQTELSDAKSREQAFYLLKALNDIEGQIDSIISTGKLASQQMQSIVRKNNK
;
A
#
# COMPACT_ATOMS: atom_id res chain seq x y z
N MET A 1 7.91 13.88 -12.79
CA MET A 1 8.73 12.72 -12.35
C MET A 1 9.08 11.89 -13.58
N SER A 2 10.34 11.52 -13.76
CA SER A 2 10.76 10.72 -14.90
C SER A 2 10.32 9.26 -14.77
N LEU A 3 10.35 8.51 -15.90
CA LEU A 3 10.06 7.07 -15.88
C LEU A 3 11.06 6.31 -14.98
N ASP A 4 12.34 6.71 -15.01
CA ASP A 4 13.34 6.07 -14.16
C ASP A 4 13.09 6.33 -12.68
N ASP A 5 12.68 7.54 -12.30
CA ASP A 5 12.30 7.86 -10.92
C ASP A 5 11.10 7.02 -10.48
N GLU A 6 10.10 6.87 -11.33
CA GLU A 6 8.93 6.05 -11.04
C GLU A 6 9.30 4.58 -10.86
N ARG A 7 10.20 4.07 -11.71
CA ARG A 7 10.70 2.70 -11.62
C ARG A 7 11.46 2.49 -10.30
N GLN A 8 12.36 3.40 -9.94
CA GLN A 8 13.14 3.30 -8.70
C GLN A 8 12.23 3.37 -7.47
N ARG A 9 11.26 4.28 -7.47
CA ARG A 9 10.28 4.38 -6.38
C ARG A 9 9.47 3.10 -6.24
N GLY A 10 9.09 2.49 -7.37
CA GLY A 10 8.38 1.22 -7.38
C GLY A 10 9.18 0.10 -6.75
N LEU A 11 10.49 0.03 -7.02
CA LEU A 11 11.38 -0.95 -6.41
C LEU A 11 11.52 -0.75 -4.90
N LEU A 12 11.64 0.50 -4.45
CA LEU A 12 11.68 0.83 -3.02
C LEU A 12 10.36 0.44 -2.34
N ALA A 13 9.23 0.73 -2.98
CA ALA A 13 7.91 0.37 -2.45
C ALA A 13 7.74 -1.14 -2.37
N GLU A 14 8.23 -1.88 -3.35
CA GLU A 14 8.20 -3.34 -3.36
C GLU A 14 9.04 -3.93 -2.22
N THR A 15 10.24 -3.38 -1.98
CA THR A 15 11.08 -3.74 -0.84
C THR A 15 10.37 -3.50 0.48
N LEU A 16 9.71 -2.35 0.59
CA LEU A 16 8.93 -1.99 1.77
C LEU A 16 7.75 -2.96 1.97
N ARG A 17 7.02 -3.24 0.89
CA ARG A 17 5.88 -4.17 0.91
C ARG A 17 6.28 -5.57 1.36
N ASN A 18 7.47 -6.01 0.99
CA ASN A 18 7.98 -7.36 1.29
C ASN A 18 8.76 -7.42 2.60
N ASN A 19 8.90 -6.32 3.32
CA ASN A 19 9.58 -6.32 4.63
C ASN A 19 8.74 -7.12 5.64
N PRO A 20 9.30 -8.21 6.22
CA PRO A 20 8.53 -9.06 7.14
C PRO A 20 8.02 -8.32 8.38
N LEU A 21 8.81 -7.40 8.91
CA LEU A 21 8.40 -6.62 10.10
C LEU A 21 7.24 -5.68 9.76
N LEU A 22 7.29 -5.03 8.60
CA LEU A 22 6.20 -4.14 8.18
C LEU A 22 4.90 -4.93 7.97
N LYS A 23 4.99 -6.11 7.36
CA LYS A 23 3.83 -7.02 7.20
C LYS A 23 3.23 -7.39 8.56
N GLU A 24 4.07 -7.72 9.52
CA GLU A 24 3.66 -8.05 10.89
C GLU A 24 2.96 -6.86 11.55
N ILE A 25 3.52 -5.66 11.42
CA ILE A 25 2.95 -4.43 11.99
C ILE A 25 1.55 -4.18 11.41
N PHE A 26 1.40 -4.24 10.08
CA PHE A 26 0.10 -4.04 9.45
C PHE A 26 -0.91 -5.09 9.89
N GLN A 27 -0.52 -6.35 9.96
CA GLN A 27 -1.43 -7.42 10.39
C GLN A 27 -1.84 -7.25 11.85
N THR A 28 -0.89 -6.91 12.72
CA THR A 28 -1.17 -6.66 14.15
C THR A 28 -2.15 -5.51 14.33
N LEU A 29 -1.97 -4.42 13.59
CA LEU A 29 -2.87 -3.27 13.66
C LEU A 29 -4.26 -3.59 13.12
N LYS A 30 -4.35 -4.31 11.99
CA LYS A 30 -5.63 -4.76 11.44
C LYS A 30 -6.41 -5.60 12.46
N ASP A 31 -5.74 -6.57 13.04
CA ASP A 31 -6.35 -7.47 14.02
C ASP A 31 -6.82 -6.68 15.25
N SER A 32 -6.02 -5.73 15.70
CA SER A 32 -6.36 -4.86 16.85
C SER A 32 -7.59 -4.01 16.54
N TYR A 33 -7.66 -3.37 15.37
CA TYR A 33 -8.79 -2.52 15.01
C TYR A 33 -10.08 -3.33 14.81
N ILE A 34 -9.98 -4.53 14.24
CA ILE A 34 -11.14 -5.43 14.09
C ILE A 34 -11.62 -5.90 15.47
N THR A 35 -10.70 -6.23 16.37
CA THR A 35 -11.04 -6.61 17.74
C THR A 35 -11.72 -5.46 18.47
N ASP A 36 -11.18 -4.26 18.39
CA ASP A 36 -11.77 -3.07 19.00
C ASP A 36 -13.19 -2.83 18.47
N TRP A 37 -13.37 -2.94 17.15
CA TRP A 37 -14.69 -2.80 16.53
C TRP A 37 -15.68 -3.83 17.04
N SER A 38 -15.25 -5.10 17.13
CA SER A 38 -16.11 -6.22 17.54
C SER A 38 -16.55 -6.11 19.00
N GLN A 39 -15.77 -5.40 19.83
CA GLN A 39 -16.04 -5.21 21.24
C GLN A 39 -16.82 -3.94 21.56
N THR A 40 -17.17 -3.14 20.56
CA THR A 40 -17.98 -1.95 20.78
C THR A 40 -19.40 -2.33 21.16
N GLU A 41 -19.99 -1.55 22.06
CA GLU A 41 -21.39 -1.69 22.46
C GLU A 41 -22.32 -1.19 21.33
N LEU A 42 -23.52 -1.77 21.24
CA LEU A 42 -24.50 -1.35 20.23
C LEU A 42 -24.82 0.14 20.30
N SER A 43 -24.83 0.70 21.51
CA SER A 43 -25.10 2.13 21.72
C SER A 43 -23.91 3.03 21.42
N ASP A 44 -22.71 2.48 21.23
CA ASP A 44 -21.47 3.23 21.05
C ASP A 44 -21.09 3.32 19.58
N ALA A 45 -21.89 4.07 18.81
CA ALA A 45 -21.65 4.30 17.39
C ALA A 45 -20.32 5.03 17.13
N LYS A 46 -19.93 5.93 18.04
CA LYS A 46 -18.70 6.70 17.90
C LYS A 46 -17.46 5.84 17.92
N SER A 47 -17.37 4.90 18.85
CA SER A 47 -16.23 3.98 18.92
C SER A 47 -16.17 3.05 17.72
N ARG A 48 -17.33 2.60 17.21
CA ARG A 48 -17.39 1.79 15.99
C ARG A 48 -16.86 2.57 14.78
N GLU A 49 -17.29 3.80 14.63
CA GLU A 49 -16.82 4.67 13.53
C GLU A 49 -15.33 4.92 13.62
N GLN A 50 -14.81 5.17 14.81
CA GLN A 50 -13.39 5.38 15.02
C GLN A 50 -12.57 4.16 14.59
N ALA A 51 -12.96 2.96 15.00
CA ALA A 51 -12.30 1.73 14.60
C ALA A 51 -12.34 1.52 13.09
N PHE A 52 -13.49 1.82 12.47
CA PHE A 52 -13.64 1.76 11.01
C PHE A 52 -12.68 2.72 10.29
N TYR A 53 -12.58 3.97 10.75
CA TYR A 53 -11.69 4.96 10.13
C TYR A 53 -10.23 4.58 10.28
N LEU A 54 -9.82 4.00 11.41
CA LEU A 54 -8.47 3.54 11.61
C LEU A 54 -8.13 2.39 10.64
N LEU A 55 -9.04 1.44 10.50
CA LEU A 55 -8.85 0.32 9.55
C LEU A 55 -8.79 0.83 8.12
N LYS A 56 -9.66 1.77 7.76
CA LYS A 56 -9.67 2.37 6.43
C LYS A 56 -8.37 3.13 6.15
N ALA A 57 -7.86 3.89 7.11
CA ALA A 57 -6.60 4.60 6.96
C ALA A 57 -5.43 3.64 6.71
N LEU A 58 -5.40 2.52 7.43
CA LEU A 58 -4.38 1.49 7.24
C LEU A 58 -4.46 0.88 5.84
N ASN A 59 -5.66 0.57 5.37
CA ASN A 59 -5.88 0.07 4.01
C ASN A 59 -5.46 1.11 2.96
N ASP A 60 -5.69 2.39 3.21
CA ASP A 60 -5.27 3.46 2.31
C ASP A 60 -3.75 3.54 2.19
N ILE A 61 -3.02 3.36 3.30
CA ILE A 61 -1.55 3.32 3.29
C ILE A 61 -1.06 2.14 2.44
N GLU A 62 -1.61 0.95 2.64
CA GLU A 62 -1.26 -0.22 1.83
C GLU A 62 -1.58 0.00 0.35
N GLY A 63 -2.72 0.59 0.05
CA GLY A 63 -3.13 0.93 -1.31
C GLY A 63 -2.18 1.91 -1.97
N GLN A 64 -1.66 2.88 -1.21
CA GLN A 64 -0.68 3.83 -1.72
C GLN A 64 0.64 3.14 -2.09
N ILE A 65 1.11 2.23 -1.25
CA ILE A 65 2.31 1.43 -1.54
C ILE A 65 2.10 0.61 -2.82
N ASP A 66 0.97 -0.08 -2.94
CA ASP A 66 0.64 -0.89 -4.10
C ASP A 66 0.54 -0.04 -5.38
N SER A 67 0.02 1.17 -5.28
CA SER A 67 -0.07 2.11 -6.40
C SER A 67 1.32 2.52 -6.91
N ILE A 68 2.25 2.79 -6.00
CA ILE A 68 3.63 3.13 -6.36
C ILE A 68 4.32 1.95 -7.06
N ILE A 69 4.09 0.72 -6.58
CA ILE A 69 4.61 -0.49 -7.21
C ILE A 69 4.08 -0.63 -8.63
N SER A 70 2.76 -0.49 -8.82
CA SER A 70 2.11 -0.60 -10.13
C SER A 70 2.62 0.45 -11.10
N THR A 71 2.76 1.70 -10.66
CA THR A 71 3.31 2.80 -11.44
C THR A 71 4.76 2.50 -11.87
N GLY A 72 5.56 1.94 -10.96
CA GLY A 72 6.94 1.56 -11.25
C GLY A 72 7.04 0.45 -12.29
N LYS A 73 6.17 -0.56 -12.21
CA LYS A 73 6.11 -1.64 -13.20
C LYS A 73 5.72 -1.11 -14.58
N LEU A 74 4.74 -0.22 -14.63
CA LEU A 74 4.33 0.42 -15.90
C LEU A 74 5.46 1.24 -16.49
N ALA A 75 6.16 2.03 -15.66
CA ALA A 75 7.31 2.81 -16.10
C ALA A 75 8.42 1.92 -16.66
N SER A 76 8.70 0.80 -16.02
CA SER A 76 9.67 -0.18 -16.49
C SER A 76 9.30 -0.74 -17.86
N GLN A 77 8.02 -1.07 -18.08
CA GLN A 77 7.52 -1.55 -19.38
C GLN A 77 7.65 -0.48 -20.45
N GLN A 78 7.34 0.77 -20.12
CA GLN A 78 7.47 1.89 -21.06
C GLN A 78 8.93 2.13 -21.45
N MET A 79 9.86 2.04 -20.49
CA MET A 79 11.30 2.16 -20.75
C MET A 79 11.78 1.06 -21.69
N GLN A 80 11.36 -0.19 -21.47
CA GLN A 80 11.69 -1.33 -22.33
C GLN A 80 11.16 -1.12 -23.76
N SER A 81 9.95 -0.60 -23.89
CA SER A 81 9.34 -0.29 -25.19
C SER A 81 10.14 0.76 -25.95
N ILE A 82 10.61 1.80 -25.28
CA ILE A 82 11.45 2.86 -25.88
C ILE A 82 12.78 2.27 -26.37
N VAL A 83 13.44 1.44 -25.56
CA VAL A 83 14.70 0.78 -25.92
C VAL A 83 14.52 -0.11 -27.14
N ARG A 84 13.44 -0.89 -27.22
CA ARG A 84 13.15 -1.75 -28.38
C ARG A 84 12.97 -0.95 -29.65
N LYS A 85 12.30 0.21 -29.60
CA LYS A 85 12.12 1.09 -30.76
C LYS A 85 13.43 1.66 -31.24
N ASN A 86 14.35 1.98 -30.32
CA ASN A 86 15.63 2.61 -30.66
C ASN A 86 16.67 1.59 -31.20
N ASN A 87 16.45 0.29 -31.01
CA ASN A 87 17.37 -0.76 -31.42
C ASN A 87 17.03 -1.40 -32.77
N LYS A 88 16.16 -0.80 -33.55
CA LYS A 88 15.82 -1.27 -34.89
C LYS A 88 16.81 -0.76 -35.93
#